data_d1c544fdf0844f56f39085c58df0add7
#
_entry.id   d1c544fdf0844f56f39085c58df0add7
#
_cell.length_a   1.000
_cell.length_b   1.000
_cell.length_c   1.000
_cell.angle_alpha   90.00
_cell.angle_beta   90.00
_cell.angle_gamma   90.00
#
_symmetry.space_group_name_H-M   'P 1'
#
loop_
_entity.id
_entity.type
_entity.pdbx_description
1 polymer ?
#
loop_
_entity_poly.entity_id
_entity_poly.type
_entity_poly.pdbx_seq_one_letter_code
_entity_poly.pdbx_strand_id
1 'polypeptide(L)'
;CRTAVRLGAENVYVIYRRTRAEAPAEDLEIEEALEEGVNFKWLTNPAEIIGENGKVTQIKLQVMELGEPDASGRRSPVPVEGKFEILDVDTVISAIGQRCSLEGFEALELTRKGTIVADERSGSTNIPGVFAVGDATNRGPSIAVRAIGEANEAAEAIDAYLAGAEWKAPNPYYSKRKVTSEDFADRQKIARAEMSCKDPAVRRGNFDAVINGFTDEQARNEAKRCLECGCHDFEECKLIHHTNLYEVNPDRFAGAKRMTTAETNMVCIERNQGKCILCGLCVRVCEEDVGKGILGLVGRGFTTVVKPEFRDPATIADCANCHKCVDACPTGALKFLNK
;
A
#
# COMPACT_ATOMS: atom_id res chain seq x y z
N CYS A 1 -18.50 -10.81 -12.23
CA CYS A 1 -18.98 -10.95 -13.62
C CYS A 1 -18.06 -11.83 -14.48
N ARG A 2 -16.74 -11.59 -14.51
CA ARG A 2 -15.77 -12.45 -15.25
C ARG A 2 -15.80 -13.90 -14.78
N THR A 3 -15.95 -14.15 -13.49
CA THR A 3 -16.12 -15.50 -12.94
C THR A 3 -17.37 -16.18 -13.50
N ALA A 4 -18.48 -15.47 -13.62
CA ALA A 4 -19.70 -16.03 -14.21
C ALA A 4 -19.50 -16.45 -15.69
N VAL A 5 -18.81 -15.62 -16.49
CA VAL A 5 -18.41 -15.99 -17.87
C VAL A 5 -17.59 -17.28 -17.88
N ARG A 6 -16.58 -17.40 -17.02
CA ARG A 6 -15.68 -18.57 -16.94
C ARG A 6 -16.39 -19.83 -16.45
N LEU A 7 -17.44 -19.69 -15.67
CA LEU A 7 -18.31 -20.80 -15.24
C LEU A 7 -19.31 -21.23 -16.33
N GLY A 8 -19.30 -20.56 -17.50
CA GLY A 8 -20.09 -20.96 -18.65
C GLY A 8 -21.42 -20.23 -18.81
N ALA A 9 -21.64 -19.12 -18.10
CA ALA A 9 -22.80 -18.27 -18.38
C ALA A 9 -22.73 -17.74 -19.81
N GLU A 10 -23.80 -17.90 -20.59
CA GLU A 10 -23.89 -17.49 -22.00
C GLU A 10 -23.85 -15.97 -22.13
N ASN A 11 -24.63 -15.29 -21.30
CA ASN A 11 -24.72 -13.84 -21.25
C ASN A 11 -24.55 -13.36 -19.81
N VAL A 12 -23.64 -12.44 -19.58
CA VAL A 12 -23.41 -11.79 -18.28
C VAL A 12 -23.59 -10.29 -18.45
N TYR A 13 -24.46 -9.71 -17.62
CA TYR A 13 -24.78 -8.29 -17.63
C TYR A 13 -24.37 -7.64 -16.31
N VAL A 14 -23.73 -6.46 -16.40
CA VAL A 14 -23.52 -5.56 -15.27
C VAL A 14 -24.51 -4.41 -15.39
N ILE A 15 -25.43 -4.32 -14.45
CA ILE A 15 -26.43 -3.25 -14.39
C ILE A 15 -25.92 -2.15 -13.47
N TYR A 16 -25.77 -0.92 -14.00
CA TYR A 16 -25.28 0.18 -13.21
C TYR A 16 -26.06 1.47 -13.46
N ARG A 17 -26.50 2.10 -12.37
CA ARG A 17 -27.43 3.26 -12.39
C ARG A 17 -26.81 4.58 -12.85
N ARG A 18 -25.51 4.65 -13.10
CA ARG A 18 -24.78 5.82 -13.64
C ARG A 18 -24.01 5.43 -14.88
N THR A 19 -23.13 6.32 -15.35
CA THR A 19 -22.26 6.02 -16.48
C THR A 19 -20.94 5.38 -16.03
N ARG A 20 -20.11 5.00 -17.01
CA ARG A 20 -18.75 4.49 -16.74
C ARG A 20 -17.92 5.48 -15.95
N ALA A 21 -18.06 6.78 -16.20
CA ALA A 21 -17.28 7.82 -15.53
C ALA A 21 -17.52 7.90 -14.01
N GLU A 22 -18.72 7.52 -13.54
CA GLU A 22 -19.05 7.49 -12.12
C GLU A 22 -18.91 6.09 -11.50
N ALA A 23 -18.50 5.09 -12.27
CA ALA A 23 -18.29 3.74 -11.76
C ALA A 23 -17.07 3.71 -10.83
N PRO A 24 -17.17 3.11 -9.63
CA PRO A 24 -16.05 3.03 -8.70
C PRO A 24 -15.04 1.93 -9.05
N ALA A 25 -15.32 1.12 -10.09
CA ALA A 25 -14.42 0.08 -10.57
C ALA A 25 -13.24 0.67 -11.34
N GLU A 26 -12.09 0.02 -11.28
CA GLU A 26 -10.91 0.40 -12.06
C GLU A 26 -11.18 0.23 -13.57
N ASP A 27 -10.78 1.22 -14.36
CA ASP A 27 -10.99 1.22 -15.82
C ASP A 27 -10.44 -0.05 -16.49
N LEU A 28 -9.27 -0.52 -16.05
CA LEU A 28 -8.65 -1.74 -16.57
C LEU A 28 -9.52 -2.98 -16.31
N GLU A 29 -10.16 -3.08 -15.15
CA GLU A 29 -11.05 -4.21 -14.83
C GLU A 29 -12.35 -4.17 -15.65
N ILE A 30 -12.86 -2.97 -15.94
CA ILE A 30 -14.01 -2.79 -16.85
C ILE A 30 -13.64 -3.23 -18.26
N GLU A 31 -12.48 -2.81 -18.77
CA GLU A 31 -12.00 -3.18 -20.11
C GLU A 31 -11.78 -4.69 -20.22
N GLU A 32 -11.10 -5.29 -19.27
CA GLU A 32 -10.89 -6.74 -19.23
C GLU A 32 -12.21 -7.52 -19.17
N ALA A 33 -13.22 -7.02 -18.46
CA ALA A 33 -14.54 -7.63 -18.41
C ALA A 33 -15.27 -7.53 -19.77
N LEU A 34 -15.18 -6.38 -20.44
CA LEU A 34 -15.72 -6.19 -21.79
C LEU A 34 -15.06 -7.14 -22.80
N GLU A 35 -13.73 -7.25 -22.76
CA GLU A 35 -12.96 -8.16 -23.62
C GLU A 35 -13.34 -9.64 -23.41
N GLU A 36 -13.69 -10.03 -22.19
CA GLU A 36 -14.17 -11.39 -21.86
C GLU A 36 -15.65 -11.61 -22.21
N GLY A 37 -16.35 -10.58 -22.70
CA GLY A 37 -17.73 -10.68 -23.20
C GLY A 37 -18.81 -10.32 -22.17
N VAL A 38 -18.45 -9.61 -21.10
CA VAL A 38 -19.42 -9.04 -20.15
C VAL A 38 -20.11 -7.83 -20.79
N ASN A 39 -21.44 -7.76 -20.69
CA ASN A 39 -22.25 -6.67 -21.21
C ASN A 39 -22.56 -5.65 -20.10
N PHE A 40 -22.20 -4.38 -20.30
CA PHE A 40 -22.54 -3.31 -19.37
C PHE A 40 -23.79 -2.55 -19.82
N LYS A 41 -24.77 -2.50 -18.93
CA LYS A 41 -25.97 -1.65 -19.08
C LYS A 41 -25.83 -0.46 -18.12
N TRP A 42 -25.31 0.63 -18.67
CA TRP A 42 -25.19 1.90 -17.98
C TRP A 42 -26.54 2.63 -17.92
N LEU A 43 -26.70 3.52 -16.95
CA LEU A 43 -27.92 4.30 -16.74
C LEU A 43 -29.16 3.42 -16.63
N THR A 44 -29.02 2.28 -15.98
CA THR A 44 -30.14 1.38 -15.67
C THR A 44 -30.09 0.94 -14.21
N ASN A 45 -31.24 0.79 -13.60
CA ASN A 45 -31.39 0.35 -12.23
C ASN A 45 -32.44 -0.75 -12.11
N PRO A 46 -32.20 -1.85 -11.38
CA PRO A 46 -33.21 -2.86 -11.13
C PRO A 46 -34.47 -2.26 -10.49
N ALA A 47 -35.64 -2.50 -11.09
CA ALA A 47 -36.95 -2.09 -10.58
C ALA A 47 -37.74 -3.27 -10.02
N GLU A 48 -37.70 -4.41 -10.72
CA GLU A 48 -38.45 -5.61 -10.34
C GLU A 48 -37.74 -6.86 -10.85
N ILE A 49 -37.75 -7.91 -10.05
CA ILE A 49 -37.28 -9.25 -10.45
C ILE A 49 -38.53 -10.07 -10.67
N ILE A 50 -38.72 -10.60 -11.90
CA ILE A 50 -39.88 -11.38 -12.32
C ILE A 50 -39.48 -12.85 -12.33
N GLY A 51 -40.32 -13.69 -11.76
CA GLY A 51 -40.07 -15.13 -11.70
C GLY A 51 -41.35 -15.95 -11.75
N GLU A 52 -41.21 -17.19 -12.16
CA GLU A 52 -42.25 -18.18 -12.19
C GLU A 52 -41.81 -19.47 -11.50
N ASN A 53 -42.69 -20.08 -10.73
CA ASN A 53 -42.42 -21.36 -10.02
C ASN A 53 -41.16 -21.35 -9.17
N GLY A 54 -40.84 -20.20 -8.52
CA GLY A 54 -39.66 -20.04 -7.67
C GLY A 54 -38.33 -19.85 -8.42
N LYS A 55 -38.38 -19.64 -9.73
CA LYS A 55 -37.20 -19.34 -10.56
C LYS A 55 -37.32 -17.96 -11.18
N VAL A 56 -36.21 -17.25 -11.25
CA VAL A 56 -36.11 -15.97 -11.95
C VAL A 56 -36.23 -16.24 -13.46
N THR A 57 -36.99 -15.42 -14.15
CA THR A 57 -37.15 -15.49 -15.61
C THR A 57 -36.79 -14.16 -16.29
N GLN A 58 -37.04 -13.03 -15.62
CA GLN A 58 -36.77 -11.71 -16.18
C GLN A 58 -36.40 -10.73 -15.09
N ILE A 59 -35.73 -9.64 -15.49
CA ILE A 59 -35.53 -8.45 -14.67
C ILE A 59 -36.02 -7.21 -15.40
N LYS A 60 -36.85 -6.40 -14.73
CA LYS A 60 -37.31 -5.11 -15.23
C LYS A 60 -36.36 -4.03 -14.75
N LEU A 61 -35.83 -3.25 -15.67
CA LEU A 61 -34.83 -2.21 -15.45
C LEU A 61 -35.46 -0.85 -15.68
N GLN A 62 -35.33 0.06 -14.71
CA GLN A 62 -35.66 1.48 -14.85
C GLN A 62 -34.54 2.17 -15.60
N VAL A 63 -34.85 2.85 -16.69
CA VAL A 63 -33.88 3.74 -17.39
C VAL A 63 -33.63 4.98 -16.54
N MET A 64 -32.38 5.35 -16.41
CA MET A 64 -31.92 6.47 -15.59
C MET A 64 -31.30 7.56 -16.48
N GLU A 65 -31.23 8.76 -15.94
CA GLU A 65 -30.42 9.86 -16.47
C GLU A 65 -29.60 10.48 -15.32
N LEU A 66 -28.57 11.27 -15.64
CA LEU A 66 -27.79 11.97 -14.63
C LEU A 66 -28.40 13.34 -14.39
N GLY A 67 -28.80 13.60 -13.14
CA GLY A 67 -29.24 14.91 -12.67
C GLY A 67 -28.07 15.91 -12.52
N GLU A 68 -28.36 17.05 -11.93
CA GLU A 68 -27.37 18.10 -11.68
C GLU A 68 -26.30 17.62 -10.67
N PRO A 69 -25.05 18.12 -10.78
CA PRO A 69 -23.99 17.83 -9.83
C PRO A 69 -24.32 18.32 -8.41
N ASP A 70 -24.07 17.52 -7.40
CA ASP A 70 -24.12 17.94 -6.01
C ASP A 70 -22.91 18.81 -5.63
N ALA A 71 -22.83 19.27 -4.36
CA ALA A 71 -21.76 20.11 -3.85
C ALA A 71 -20.35 19.43 -3.95
N SER A 72 -20.29 18.10 -4.13
CA SER A 72 -19.05 17.34 -4.36
C SER A 72 -18.73 17.16 -5.85
N GLY A 73 -19.56 17.70 -6.75
CA GLY A 73 -19.46 17.50 -8.19
C GLY A 73 -20.03 16.17 -8.67
N ARG A 74 -20.62 15.35 -7.81
CA ARG A 74 -21.16 14.05 -8.13
C ARG A 74 -22.61 14.15 -8.62
N ARG A 75 -22.91 13.58 -9.80
CA ARG A 75 -24.26 13.58 -10.38
C ARG A 75 -25.08 12.41 -9.84
N SER A 76 -26.29 12.70 -9.38
CA SER A 76 -27.23 11.68 -8.89
C SER A 76 -28.02 11.07 -10.04
N PRO A 77 -28.23 9.75 -10.05
CA PRO A 77 -29.10 9.11 -11.06
C PRO A 77 -30.56 9.44 -10.78
N VAL A 78 -31.28 9.90 -11.79
CA VAL A 78 -32.70 10.23 -11.76
C VAL A 78 -33.46 9.28 -12.69
N PRO A 79 -34.59 8.67 -12.25
CA PRO A 79 -35.36 7.80 -13.11
C PRO A 79 -36.06 8.59 -14.23
N VAL A 80 -35.96 8.08 -15.45
CA VAL A 80 -36.73 8.60 -16.57
C VAL A 80 -38.16 8.02 -16.52
N GLU A 81 -39.11 8.87 -16.24
CA GLU A 81 -40.50 8.45 -15.98
C GLU A 81 -41.08 7.59 -17.11
N GLY A 82 -41.68 6.46 -16.78
CA GLY A 82 -42.33 5.56 -17.70
C GLY A 82 -41.39 4.75 -18.62
N LYS A 83 -40.08 4.93 -18.54
CA LYS A 83 -39.11 4.17 -19.38
C LYS A 83 -38.55 2.97 -18.64
N PHE A 84 -38.87 1.80 -19.12
CA PHE A 84 -38.39 0.52 -18.61
C PHE A 84 -37.85 -0.35 -19.75
N GLU A 85 -36.88 -1.20 -19.40
CA GLU A 85 -36.38 -2.29 -20.22
C GLU A 85 -36.66 -3.61 -19.51
N ILE A 86 -36.99 -4.67 -20.25
CA ILE A 86 -37.10 -6.03 -19.74
C ILE A 86 -35.94 -6.84 -20.31
N LEU A 87 -35.29 -7.59 -19.46
CA LEU A 87 -34.18 -8.46 -19.83
C LEU A 87 -34.46 -9.87 -19.32
N ASP A 88 -34.39 -10.87 -20.21
CA ASP A 88 -34.49 -12.27 -19.84
C ASP A 88 -33.24 -12.70 -19.11
N VAL A 89 -33.40 -13.25 -17.91
CA VAL A 89 -32.32 -13.72 -17.05
C VAL A 89 -32.79 -14.89 -16.19
N ASP A 90 -31.90 -15.81 -15.88
CA ASP A 90 -32.16 -16.94 -14.98
C ASP A 90 -31.58 -16.74 -13.59
N THR A 91 -30.65 -15.83 -13.46
CA THR A 91 -29.92 -15.55 -12.21
C THR A 91 -29.70 -14.06 -12.03
N VAL A 92 -29.97 -13.56 -10.83
CA VAL A 92 -29.70 -12.18 -10.44
C VAL A 92 -28.79 -12.17 -9.18
N ILE A 93 -27.65 -11.50 -9.28
CA ILE A 93 -26.71 -11.33 -8.17
C ILE A 93 -26.74 -9.87 -7.70
N SER A 94 -27.19 -9.66 -6.46
CA SER A 94 -27.22 -8.33 -5.86
C SER A 94 -25.81 -7.94 -5.37
N ALA A 95 -25.20 -6.96 -6.03
CA ALA A 95 -23.88 -6.40 -5.69
C ALA A 95 -23.96 -4.92 -5.28
N ILE A 96 -25.00 -4.55 -4.53
CA ILE A 96 -25.35 -3.16 -4.18
C ILE A 96 -24.72 -2.68 -2.85
N GLY A 97 -23.79 -3.43 -2.30
CA GLY A 97 -23.16 -3.19 -1.00
C GLY A 97 -23.83 -3.96 0.14
N GLN A 98 -23.30 -3.79 1.33
CA GLN A 98 -23.75 -4.46 2.55
C GLN A 98 -24.10 -3.41 3.62
N ARG A 99 -24.91 -3.81 4.57
CA ARG A 99 -25.21 -3.06 5.79
C ARG A 99 -24.86 -3.90 6.99
N CYS A 100 -24.43 -3.26 8.06
CA CYS A 100 -24.25 -3.96 9.33
C CYS A 100 -25.59 -4.50 9.82
N SER A 101 -25.65 -5.77 10.18
CA SER A 101 -26.71 -6.31 11.00
C SER A 101 -26.36 -6.04 12.45
N LEU A 102 -27.24 -5.31 13.14
CA LEU A 102 -27.01 -4.85 14.50
C LEU A 102 -27.93 -5.55 15.52
N GLU A 103 -28.55 -6.64 15.09
CA GLU A 103 -29.37 -7.48 15.96
C GLU A 103 -28.51 -8.04 17.11
N GLY A 104 -28.88 -7.75 18.36
CA GLY A 104 -28.12 -8.07 19.55
C GLY A 104 -27.03 -7.06 19.93
N PHE A 105 -26.89 -5.97 19.16
CA PHE A 105 -25.90 -4.90 19.39
C PHE A 105 -26.54 -3.49 19.50
N GLU A 106 -27.80 -3.43 19.90
CA GLU A 106 -28.63 -2.20 19.94
C GLU A 106 -28.11 -1.16 20.94
N ALA A 107 -27.26 -1.56 21.90
CA ALA A 107 -26.65 -0.68 22.89
C ALA A 107 -25.42 0.09 22.36
N LEU A 108 -24.93 -0.26 21.17
CA LEU A 108 -23.79 0.41 20.56
C LEU A 108 -24.21 1.73 19.91
N GLU A 109 -23.36 2.74 20.03
CA GLU A 109 -23.53 3.99 19.30
C GLU A 109 -23.31 3.81 17.81
N LEU A 110 -24.17 4.42 17.01
CA LEU A 110 -24.14 4.32 15.56
C LEU A 110 -23.89 5.65 14.88
N THR A 111 -23.16 5.61 13.77
CA THR A 111 -23.02 6.74 12.87
C THR A 111 -24.34 7.00 12.12
N ARG A 112 -24.46 8.15 11.46
CA ARG A 112 -25.59 8.46 10.55
C ARG A 112 -25.76 7.44 9.40
N LYS A 113 -24.71 6.65 9.10
CA LYS A 113 -24.74 5.61 8.04
C LYS A 113 -25.15 4.24 8.57
N GLY A 114 -25.36 4.09 9.88
CA GLY A 114 -25.71 2.82 10.52
C GLY A 114 -24.50 1.91 10.74
N THR A 115 -23.28 2.45 10.80
CA THR A 115 -22.07 1.74 11.23
C THR A 115 -21.79 2.03 12.70
N ILE A 116 -21.04 1.16 13.37
CA ILE A 116 -20.70 1.28 14.78
C ILE A 116 -19.69 2.42 14.96
N VAL A 117 -19.92 3.30 15.94
CA VAL A 117 -18.94 4.29 16.38
C VAL A 117 -17.86 3.60 17.18
N ALA A 118 -16.62 3.66 16.74
CA ALA A 118 -15.46 3.10 17.42
C ALA A 118 -14.26 4.05 17.28
N ASP A 119 -13.35 4.00 18.25
CA ASP A 119 -12.08 4.70 18.13
C ASP A 119 -11.29 4.19 16.92
N GLU A 120 -10.72 5.09 16.14
CA GLU A 120 -10.11 4.76 14.86
C GLU A 120 -8.86 3.87 14.95
N ARG A 121 -8.22 3.82 16.11
CA ARG A 121 -6.97 3.07 16.31
C ARG A 121 -7.20 1.85 17.22
N SER A 122 -7.77 2.05 18.40
CA SER A 122 -8.01 0.96 19.34
C SER A 122 -9.20 0.08 18.97
N GLY A 123 -10.13 0.58 18.15
CA GLY A 123 -11.40 -0.09 17.89
C GLY A 123 -12.37 -0.07 19.06
N SER A 124 -12.08 0.63 20.19
CA SER A 124 -12.96 0.67 21.36
C SER A 124 -14.27 1.38 21.05
N THR A 125 -15.38 0.84 21.56
CA THR A 125 -16.72 1.39 21.41
C THR A 125 -17.17 2.16 22.66
N ASN A 126 -18.41 2.65 22.65
CA ASN A 126 -19.04 3.25 23.83
C ASN A 126 -19.25 2.26 25.00
N ILE A 127 -19.11 0.96 24.78
CA ILE A 127 -19.26 -0.07 25.82
C ILE A 127 -17.89 -0.62 26.20
N PRO A 128 -17.44 -0.47 27.47
CA PRO A 128 -16.16 -1.01 27.92
C PRO A 128 -16.04 -2.51 27.65
N GLY A 129 -14.91 -2.93 27.06
CA GLY A 129 -14.63 -4.32 26.70
C GLY A 129 -15.26 -4.77 25.38
N VAL A 130 -15.96 -3.88 24.67
CA VAL A 130 -16.49 -4.15 23.34
C VAL A 130 -15.68 -3.35 22.30
N PHE A 131 -15.16 -4.03 21.31
CA PHE A 131 -14.35 -3.46 20.24
C PHE A 131 -14.97 -3.76 18.88
N ALA A 132 -14.83 -2.84 17.94
CA ALA A 132 -15.32 -2.98 16.57
C ALA A 132 -14.29 -2.43 15.57
N VAL A 133 -14.09 -3.16 14.48
CA VAL A 133 -13.14 -2.80 13.42
C VAL A 133 -13.67 -3.19 12.04
N GLY A 134 -12.99 -2.79 10.99
CA GLY A 134 -13.31 -3.14 9.61
C GLY A 134 -14.58 -2.45 9.11
N ASP A 135 -15.31 -3.14 8.23
CA ASP A 135 -16.46 -2.57 7.50
C ASP A 135 -17.63 -2.17 8.39
N ALA A 136 -17.67 -2.70 9.61
CA ALA A 136 -18.74 -2.40 10.58
C ALA A 136 -18.59 -1.04 11.29
N THR A 137 -17.45 -0.35 11.15
CA THR A 137 -17.11 0.85 11.91
C THR A 137 -17.36 2.18 11.18
N ASN A 138 -17.00 3.29 11.79
CA ASN A 138 -17.16 4.66 11.27
C ASN A 138 -16.60 4.86 9.87
N ARG A 139 -15.52 4.15 9.53
CA ARG A 139 -14.86 4.28 8.24
C ARG A 139 -15.67 3.65 7.11
N GLY A 140 -16.55 2.70 7.45
CA GLY A 140 -17.36 1.96 6.50
C GLY A 140 -16.56 1.00 5.62
N PRO A 141 -17.20 0.36 4.64
CA PRO A 141 -16.58 -0.64 3.76
C PRO A 141 -15.30 -0.13 3.08
N SER A 142 -14.26 -0.95 3.08
CA SER A 142 -12.94 -0.64 2.54
C SER A 142 -12.28 -1.91 1.96
N ILE A 143 -10.96 -1.86 1.74
CA ILE A 143 -10.18 -2.99 1.24
C ILE A 143 -9.79 -3.94 2.38
N ALA A 144 -9.66 -5.24 2.09
CA ALA A 144 -9.37 -6.28 3.08
C ALA A 144 -8.07 -6.00 3.87
N VAL A 145 -7.02 -5.50 3.22
CA VAL A 145 -5.73 -5.20 3.88
C VAL A 145 -5.88 -4.14 4.98
N ARG A 146 -6.80 -3.19 4.81
CA ARG A 146 -7.10 -2.18 5.84
C ARG A 146 -7.82 -2.80 7.04
N ALA A 147 -8.82 -3.65 6.79
CA ALA A 147 -9.52 -4.35 7.86
C ALA A 147 -8.56 -5.25 8.67
N ILE A 148 -7.60 -5.90 8.02
CA ILE A 148 -6.55 -6.69 8.69
C ILE A 148 -5.66 -5.79 9.54
N GLY A 149 -5.24 -4.63 9.02
CA GLY A 149 -4.44 -3.66 9.79
C GLY A 149 -5.17 -3.14 11.02
N GLU A 150 -6.43 -2.77 10.88
CA GLU A 150 -7.29 -2.32 11.99
C GLU A 150 -7.48 -3.44 13.04
N ALA A 151 -7.65 -4.69 12.60
CA ALA A 151 -7.78 -5.83 13.51
C ALA A 151 -6.49 -6.09 14.30
N ASN A 152 -5.31 -5.93 13.70
CA ASN A 152 -4.04 -6.08 14.40
C ASN A 152 -3.86 -5.02 15.49
N GLU A 153 -4.14 -3.75 15.19
CA GLU A 153 -4.07 -2.68 16.20
C GLU A 153 -5.09 -2.91 17.33
N ALA A 154 -6.31 -3.31 17.00
CA ALA A 154 -7.32 -3.62 17.99
C ALA A 154 -6.96 -4.83 18.87
N ALA A 155 -6.29 -5.83 18.32
CA ALA A 155 -5.81 -6.98 19.10
C ALA A 155 -4.82 -6.56 20.20
N GLU A 156 -3.89 -5.66 19.89
CA GLU A 156 -2.96 -5.07 20.87
C GLU A 156 -3.72 -4.24 21.94
N ALA A 157 -4.74 -3.47 21.51
CA ALA A 157 -5.56 -2.69 22.43
C ALA A 157 -6.39 -3.58 23.36
N ILE A 158 -6.93 -4.69 22.86
CA ILE A 158 -7.66 -5.70 23.64
C ILE A 158 -6.74 -6.37 24.65
N ASP A 159 -5.52 -6.76 24.24
CA ASP A 159 -4.54 -7.39 25.14
C ASP A 159 -4.19 -6.43 26.30
N ALA A 160 -3.92 -5.17 26.00
CA ALA A 160 -3.66 -4.16 27.02
C ALA A 160 -4.88 -3.96 27.96
N TYR A 161 -6.09 -3.90 27.41
CA TYR A 161 -7.32 -3.80 28.18
C TYR A 161 -7.48 -4.98 29.16
N LEU A 162 -7.25 -6.20 28.70
CA LEU A 162 -7.34 -7.42 29.53
C LEU A 162 -6.26 -7.45 30.60
N ALA A 163 -5.08 -6.90 30.32
CA ALA A 163 -3.99 -6.74 31.29
C ALA A 163 -4.19 -5.58 32.27
N GLY A 164 -5.25 -4.77 32.14
CA GLY A 164 -5.48 -3.56 32.93
C GLY A 164 -4.47 -2.45 32.65
N ALA A 165 -3.82 -2.45 31.49
CA ALA A 165 -2.83 -1.48 31.05
C ALA A 165 -3.45 -0.45 30.08
N GLU A 166 -2.84 0.73 30.02
CA GLU A 166 -3.20 1.74 29.02
C GLU A 166 -2.54 1.37 27.68
N TRP A 167 -3.34 1.19 26.63
CA TRP A 167 -2.83 1.02 25.29
C TRP A 167 -2.57 2.37 24.61
N LYS A 168 -1.41 2.50 23.98
CA LYS A 168 -1.07 3.65 23.15
C LYS A 168 -0.89 3.22 21.71
N ALA A 169 -1.62 3.87 20.82
CA ALA A 169 -1.51 3.59 19.40
C ALA A 169 -0.07 3.76 18.92
N PRO A 170 0.55 2.75 18.30
CA PRO A 170 1.89 2.88 17.76
C PRO A 170 1.94 3.99 16.71
N ASN A 171 2.94 4.84 16.79
CA ASN A 171 3.19 5.90 15.82
C ASN A 171 4.62 5.79 15.27
N PRO A 172 4.89 4.75 14.47
CA PRO A 172 6.24 4.48 14.00
C PRO A 172 6.72 5.59 13.07
N TYR A 173 7.95 6.03 13.29
CA TYR A 173 8.64 6.92 12.38
C TYR A 173 9.09 6.14 11.15
N TYR A 174 8.70 6.64 9.99
CA TYR A 174 9.19 6.16 8.70
C TYR A 174 10.06 7.25 8.06
N SER A 175 11.28 6.87 7.68
CA SER A 175 12.14 7.80 6.95
C SER A 175 11.50 8.13 5.59
N LYS A 176 11.15 9.40 5.40
CA LYS A 176 10.55 9.91 4.16
C LYS A 176 11.41 11.04 3.61
N ARG A 177 11.63 11.03 2.31
CA ARG A 177 12.24 12.14 1.58
C ARG A 177 11.15 12.79 0.72
N LYS A 178 10.97 14.09 0.86
CA LYS A 178 10.15 14.84 -0.08
C LYS A 178 10.94 15.01 -1.37
N VAL A 179 10.51 14.34 -2.43
CA VAL A 179 11.15 14.40 -3.75
C VAL A 179 10.35 15.31 -4.68
N THR A 180 11.06 16.02 -5.53
CA THR A 180 10.50 16.90 -6.54
C THR A 180 11.02 16.51 -7.93
N SER A 181 10.48 17.07 -9.00
CA SER A 181 10.96 16.83 -10.36
C SER A 181 12.41 17.28 -10.55
N GLU A 182 12.89 18.25 -9.78
CA GLU A 182 14.27 18.76 -9.84
C GLU A 182 15.28 17.73 -9.33
N ASP A 183 14.92 16.90 -8.35
CA ASP A 183 15.76 15.81 -7.84
C ASP A 183 16.10 14.76 -8.91
N PHE A 184 15.40 14.75 -10.03
CA PHE A 184 15.52 13.78 -11.11
C PHE A 184 15.74 14.45 -12.47
N ALA A 185 16.13 15.73 -12.50
CA ALA A 185 16.29 16.49 -13.75
C ALA A 185 17.37 15.90 -14.67
N ASP A 186 18.37 15.22 -14.10
CA ASP A 186 19.45 14.52 -14.78
C ASP A 186 19.12 13.07 -15.19
N ARG A 187 17.95 12.55 -14.78
CA ARG A 187 17.54 11.17 -15.09
C ARG A 187 16.63 11.13 -16.31
N GLN A 188 16.89 10.19 -17.19
CA GLN A 188 16.00 9.93 -18.32
C GLN A 188 14.66 9.38 -17.82
N LYS A 189 13.55 9.93 -18.32
CA LYS A 189 12.22 9.40 -18.06
C LYS A 189 12.08 8.03 -18.74
N ILE A 190 11.74 7.03 -17.95
CA ILE A 190 11.50 5.65 -18.40
C ILE A 190 10.00 5.42 -18.36
N ALA A 191 9.41 4.92 -19.44
CA ALA A 191 8.01 4.52 -19.48
C ALA A 191 7.75 3.36 -18.49
N ARG A 192 6.53 3.30 -17.95
CA ARG A 192 6.12 2.16 -17.11
C ARG A 192 6.16 0.88 -17.92
N ALA A 193 6.71 -0.18 -17.35
CA ALA A 193 6.64 -1.50 -17.98
C ALA A 193 5.21 -2.07 -17.84
N GLU A 194 4.68 -2.58 -18.94
CA GLU A 194 3.37 -3.21 -18.96
C GLU A 194 3.53 -4.73 -18.87
N MET A 195 2.79 -5.34 -17.95
CA MET A 195 2.71 -6.79 -17.86
C MET A 195 1.82 -7.32 -18.96
N SER A 196 2.27 -8.35 -19.67
CA SER A 196 1.42 -8.98 -20.68
C SER A 196 0.28 -9.77 -20.04
N CYS A 197 -0.89 -9.71 -20.68
CA CYS A 197 -2.05 -10.47 -20.29
C CYS A 197 -2.28 -11.61 -21.28
N LYS A 198 -2.92 -12.70 -20.82
CA LYS A 198 -3.41 -13.76 -21.71
C LYS A 198 -4.48 -13.22 -22.65
N ASP A 199 -4.56 -13.79 -23.85
CA ASP A 199 -5.59 -13.46 -24.81
C ASP A 199 -6.99 -13.62 -24.20
N PRO A 200 -7.94 -12.66 -24.41
CA PRO A 200 -9.29 -12.70 -23.86
C PRO A 200 -10.04 -14.00 -24.18
N ALA A 201 -9.88 -14.54 -25.41
CA ALA A 201 -10.52 -15.80 -25.80
C ALA A 201 -10.01 -17.00 -24.99
N VAL A 202 -8.74 -16.97 -24.55
CA VAL A 202 -8.16 -18.01 -23.71
C VAL A 202 -8.58 -17.84 -22.26
N ARG A 203 -8.44 -16.64 -21.70
CA ARG A 203 -8.66 -16.38 -20.28
C ARG A 203 -10.12 -16.49 -19.84
N ARG A 204 -11.07 -16.24 -20.76
CA ARG A 204 -12.50 -16.40 -20.49
C ARG A 204 -12.95 -17.83 -20.29
N GLY A 205 -12.16 -18.82 -20.66
CA GLY A 205 -12.51 -20.25 -20.59
C GLY A 205 -11.82 -21.02 -19.45
N ASN A 206 -11.04 -20.35 -18.60
CA ASN A 206 -10.30 -21.00 -17.51
C ASN A 206 -10.06 -20.06 -16.32
N PHE A 207 -9.51 -20.59 -15.22
CA PHE A 207 -9.18 -19.86 -14.00
C PHE A 207 -7.66 -19.70 -13.79
N ASP A 208 -6.86 -19.89 -14.82
CA ASP A 208 -5.42 -19.63 -14.71
C ASP A 208 -5.13 -18.14 -14.47
N ALA A 209 -3.93 -17.84 -14.00
CA ALA A 209 -3.49 -16.45 -13.85
C ALA A 209 -3.61 -15.69 -15.17
N VAL A 210 -4.28 -14.54 -15.13
CA VAL A 210 -4.54 -13.69 -16.31
C VAL A 210 -3.31 -12.93 -16.73
N ILE A 211 -2.57 -12.38 -15.75
CA ILE A 211 -1.39 -11.55 -15.94
C ILE A 211 -0.15 -12.43 -15.86
N ASN A 212 0.74 -12.33 -16.85
CA ASN A 212 1.97 -13.13 -16.91
C ASN A 212 3.10 -12.61 -16.00
N GLY A 213 2.94 -11.42 -15.41
CA GLY A 213 3.98 -10.75 -14.63
C GLY A 213 5.03 -10.05 -15.51
N PHE A 214 6.12 -9.64 -14.87
CA PHE A 214 7.28 -9.05 -15.55
C PHE A 214 8.30 -10.13 -15.92
N THR A 215 8.99 -9.94 -17.05
CA THR A 215 10.27 -10.60 -17.30
C THR A 215 11.34 -9.99 -16.38
N ASP A 216 12.47 -10.68 -16.20
CA ASP A 216 13.59 -10.16 -15.40
C ASP A 216 14.07 -8.80 -15.91
N GLU A 217 14.09 -8.59 -17.21
CA GLU A 217 14.48 -7.32 -17.83
C GLU A 217 13.46 -6.22 -17.53
N GLN A 218 12.17 -6.51 -17.68
CA GLN A 218 11.10 -5.58 -17.35
C GLN A 218 11.14 -5.20 -15.86
N ALA A 219 11.31 -6.18 -14.97
CA ALA A 219 11.40 -5.93 -13.52
C ALA A 219 12.59 -5.03 -13.17
N ARG A 220 13.77 -5.27 -13.77
CA ARG A 220 14.97 -4.43 -13.57
C ARG A 220 14.78 -3.01 -14.13
N ASN A 221 14.10 -2.86 -15.25
CA ASN A 221 13.82 -1.56 -15.84
C ASN A 221 12.78 -0.79 -15.00
N GLU A 222 11.74 -1.47 -14.50
CA GLU A 222 10.77 -0.86 -13.60
C GLU A 222 11.42 -0.43 -12.28
N ALA A 223 12.33 -1.22 -11.72
CA ALA A 223 13.09 -0.85 -10.52
C ALA A 223 13.93 0.43 -10.68
N LYS A 224 14.43 0.74 -11.89
CA LYS A 224 15.16 1.98 -12.18
C LYS A 224 14.29 3.24 -12.08
N ARG A 225 12.96 3.10 -12.09
CA ARG A 225 12.00 4.19 -11.91
C ARG A 225 11.78 4.56 -10.45
N CYS A 226 12.42 3.86 -9.51
CA CYS A 226 12.29 4.13 -8.09
C CYS A 226 12.69 5.57 -7.76
N LEU A 227 11.81 6.29 -7.04
CA LEU A 227 12.03 7.68 -6.62
C LEU A 227 12.92 7.80 -5.37
N GLU A 228 13.32 6.68 -4.78
CA GLU A 228 14.15 6.66 -3.56
C GLU A 228 13.60 7.56 -2.43
N CYS A 229 12.26 7.64 -2.32
CA CYS A 229 11.59 8.51 -1.37
C CYS A 229 11.51 7.96 0.06
N GLY A 230 11.92 6.72 0.28
CA GLY A 230 12.03 6.06 1.58
C GLY A 230 13.45 5.61 1.88
N CYS A 231 13.65 4.99 3.04
CA CYS A 231 14.90 4.33 3.39
C CYS A 231 14.80 2.83 3.03
N HIS A 232 15.70 2.35 2.19
CA HIS A 232 15.74 0.95 1.77
C HIS A 232 16.20 -0.02 2.88
N ASP A 233 16.87 0.51 3.92
CA ASP A 233 17.38 -0.29 5.04
C ASP A 233 16.50 -0.15 6.29
N PHE A 234 15.24 0.21 6.13
CA PHE A 234 14.31 0.46 7.24
C PHE A 234 14.22 -0.73 8.19
N GLU A 235 14.05 -1.92 7.66
CA GLU A 235 13.86 -3.16 8.45
C GLU A 235 15.11 -3.53 9.26
N GLU A 236 16.30 -3.23 8.76
CA GLU A 236 17.57 -3.58 9.41
C GLU A 236 18.17 -2.42 10.24
N CYS A 237 17.54 -1.24 10.21
CA CYS A 237 18.05 -0.04 10.84
C CYS A 237 17.81 -0.01 12.36
N LYS A 238 18.81 -0.37 13.15
CA LYS A 238 18.76 -0.30 14.62
C LYS A 238 18.42 1.09 15.15
N LEU A 239 18.84 2.15 14.44
CA LEU A 239 18.53 3.53 14.83
C LEU A 239 17.01 3.79 14.74
N ILE A 240 16.37 3.42 13.64
CA ILE A 240 14.91 3.58 13.47
C ILE A 240 14.16 2.72 14.49
N HIS A 241 14.63 1.49 14.74
CA HIS A 241 14.05 0.63 15.75
C HIS A 241 14.05 1.30 17.13
N HIS A 242 15.21 1.79 17.58
CA HIS A 242 15.31 2.48 18.88
C HIS A 242 14.60 3.84 18.88
N THR A 243 14.57 4.56 17.75
CA THR A 243 13.82 5.81 17.60
C THR A 243 12.33 5.58 17.87
N ASN A 244 11.78 4.49 17.33
CA ASN A 244 10.38 4.12 17.54
C ASN A 244 10.13 3.64 18.97
N LEU A 245 11.03 2.81 19.52
CA LEU A 245 10.93 2.30 20.89
C LEU A 245 10.91 3.44 21.94
N TYR A 246 11.70 4.50 21.74
CA TYR A 246 11.77 5.65 22.64
C TYR A 246 10.88 6.82 22.21
N GLU A 247 10.00 6.64 21.23
CA GLU A 247 9.08 7.66 20.71
C GLU A 247 9.77 8.99 20.37
N VAL A 248 10.97 8.92 19.77
CA VAL A 248 11.77 10.10 19.44
C VAL A 248 11.07 10.92 18.35
N ASN A 249 10.89 12.22 18.58
CA ASN A 249 10.44 13.15 17.55
C ASN A 249 11.64 13.69 16.76
N PRO A 250 11.93 13.16 15.54
CA PRO A 250 13.09 13.56 14.75
C PRO A 250 12.98 14.97 14.16
N ASP A 251 11.78 15.55 14.10
CA ASP A 251 11.54 16.88 13.54
C ASP A 251 11.65 18.00 14.60
N ARG A 252 11.83 17.64 15.88
CA ARG A 252 11.93 18.59 16.98
C ARG A 252 13.07 19.63 16.80
N PHE A 253 14.17 19.21 16.20
CA PHE A 253 15.32 20.05 15.94
C PHE A 253 15.63 20.05 14.44
N ALA A 254 14.89 20.83 13.68
CA ALA A 254 15.18 21.07 12.27
C ALA A 254 16.43 21.96 12.13
N GLY A 255 17.28 21.66 11.16
CA GLY A 255 18.50 22.42 10.93
C GLY A 255 19.26 22.00 9.67
N ALA A 256 20.49 22.49 9.53
CA ALA A 256 21.35 22.14 8.40
C ALA A 256 21.66 20.64 8.39
N LYS A 257 21.50 20.01 7.24
CA LYS A 257 21.81 18.59 7.01
C LYS A 257 23.12 18.46 6.23
N ARG A 258 23.90 17.43 6.57
CA ARG A 258 25.03 17.06 5.73
C ARG A 258 24.52 16.51 4.40
N MET A 259 25.04 17.08 3.31
CA MET A 259 24.82 16.57 1.96
C MET A 259 26.06 15.80 1.54
N THR A 260 25.92 14.49 1.35
CA THR A 260 27.03 13.64 0.91
C THR A 260 26.50 12.57 -0.03
N THR A 261 27.32 12.22 -1.00
CA THR A 261 27.06 11.12 -1.92
C THR A 261 27.62 9.80 -1.37
N ALA A 262 27.08 8.68 -1.84
CA ALA A 262 27.66 7.37 -1.58
C ALA A 262 29.02 7.24 -2.28
N GLU A 263 29.97 6.59 -1.62
CA GLU A 263 31.33 6.36 -2.13
C GLU A 263 31.72 4.88 -1.99
N THR A 264 32.38 4.33 -3.00
CA THR A 264 32.81 2.92 -3.06
C THR A 264 34.33 2.73 -3.03
N ASN A 265 35.03 3.64 -2.37
CA ASN A 265 36.50 3.66 -2.35
C ASN A 265 37.15 2.62 -1.40
N MET A 266 36.38 1.67 -0.89
CA MET A 266 36.84 0.56 -0.06
C MET A 266 36.68 -0.81 -0.73
N VAL A 267 36.88 -0.90 -2.04
CA VAL A 267 36.81 -2.10 -2.89
C VAL A 267 35.43 -2.76 -2.88
N CYS A 268 35.00 -3.31 -1.75
CA CYS A 268 33.75 -4.07 -1.61
C CYS A 268 32.76 -3.47 -0.60
N ILE A 269 33.09 -2.30 -0.02
CA ILE A 269 32.22 -1.62 0.95
C ILE A 269 31.82 -0.26 0.40
N GLU A 270 30.52 -0.08 0.22
CA GLU A 270 29.90 1.21 -0.05
C GLU A 270 29.77 2.01 1.25
N ARG A 271 30.06 3.29 1.20
CA ARG A 271 29.88 4.24 2.29
C ARG A 271 28.87 5.30 1.90
N ASN A 272 27.77 5.37 2.61
CA ASN A 272 26.78 6.44 2.48
C ASN A 272 26.85 7.38 3.68
N GLN A 273 27.57 8.48 3.52
CA GLN A 273 27.75 9.45 4.61
C GLN A 273 26.47 10.16 5.02
N GLY A 274 25.46 10.20 4.14
CA GLY A 274 24.14 10.75 4.47
C GLY A 274 23.40 9.97 5.55
N LYS A 275 23.69 8.66 5.67
CA LYS A 275 23.16 7.79 6.72
C LYS A 275 24.04 7.72 7.98
N CYS A 276 25.27 8.26 7.94
CA CYS A 276 26.21 8.17 9.03
C CYS A 276 25.87 9.13 10.16
N ILE A 277 25.70 8.62 11.38
CA ILE A 277 25.45 9.40 12.60
C ILE A 277 26.74 9.71 13.39
N LEU A 278 27.90 9.40 12.82
CA LEU A 278 29.24 9.61 13.43
C LEU A 278 29.41 8.95 14.82
N CYS A 279 28.79 7.80 15.05
CA CYS A 279 28.87 7.08 16.32
C CYS A 279 30.28 6.49 16.61
N GLY A 280 31.16 6.39 15.61
CA GLY A 280 32.51 5.88 15.74
C GLY A 280 32.63 4.36 15.91
N LEU A 281 31.56 3.59 15.95
CA LEU A 281 31.60 2.13 16.16
C LEU A 281 32.47 1.42 15.13
N CYS A 282 32.34 1.76 13.85
CA CYS A 282 33.13 1.16 12.77
C CYS A 282 34.62 1.50 12.88
N VAL A 283 34.97 2.69 13.38
CA VAL A 283 36.36 3.10 13.64
C VAL A 283 36.94 2.23 14.76
N ARG A 284 36.26 2.16 15.90
CA ARG A 284 36.69 1.36 17.05
C ARG A 284 36.82 -0.13 16.73
N VAL A 285 35.85 -0.71 16.06
CA VAL A 285 35.92 -2.12 15.61
C VAL A 285 37.13 -2.35 14.70
N CYS A 286 37.42 -1.42 13.78
CA CYS A 286 38.57 -1.54 12.90
C CYS A 286 39.90 -1.45 13.66
N GLU A 287 39.97 -0.62 14.67
CA GLU A 287 41.18 -0.39 15.49
C GLU A 287 41.34 -1.43 16.61
N GLU A 288 40.30 -1.60 17.44
CA GLU A 288 40.39 -2.36 18.70
C GLU A 288 40.18 -3.87 18.48
N ASP A 289 39.24 -4.27 17.58
CA ASP A 289 38.90 -5.67 17.38
C ASP A 289 39.62 -6.30 16.18
N VAL A 290 39.83 -5.53 15.10
CA VAL A 290 40.57 -5.99 13.91
C VAL A 290 42.06 -5.67 13.99
N GLY A 291 42.43 -4.66 14.72
CA GLY A 291 43.84 -4.22 14.89
C GLY A 291 44.42 -3.53 13.65
N LYS A 292 43.60 -3.04 12.72
CA LYS A 292 44.04 -2.44 11.45
C LYS A 292 43.96 -0.93 11.39
N GLY A 293 43.03 -0.28 12.11
CA GLY A 293 42.88 1.16 12.16
C GLY A 293 42.73 1.84 10.78
N ILE A 294 42.10 1.17 9.82
CA ILE A 294 41.95 1.71 8.46
C ILE A 294 40.97 2.88 8.43
N LEU A 295 39.90 2.77 9.21
CA LEU A 295 38.84 3.78 9.27
C LEU A 295 39.14 4.82 10.34
N GLY A 296 38.96 6.09 10.01
CA GLY A 296 39.06 7.20 10.93
C GLY A 296 38.01 8.28 10.69
N LEU A 297 37.91 9.21 11.66
CA LEU A 297 37.08 10.42 11.53
C LEU A 297 37.93 11.51 10.86
N VAL A 298 37.63 11.81 9.62
CA VAL A 298 38.36 12.76 8.78
C VAL A 298 37.53 14.02 8.55
N GLY A 299 38.18 15.20 8.67
CA GLY A 299 37.51 16.49 8.53
C GLY A 299 37.11 17.10 9.89
N ARG A 300 36.37 18.20 9.88
CA ARG A 300 35.95 18.93 11.10
C ARG A 300 34.49 19.42 10.96
N GLY A 301 33.75 19.45 12.07
CA GLY A 301 32.39 19.95 12.12
C GLY A 301 31.47 19.23 11.09
N PHE A 302 30.75 19.97 10.31
CA PHE A 302 29.82 19.41 9.29
C PHE A 302 30.54 18.68 8.15
N THR A 303 31.85 18.84 7.97
CA THR A 303 32.61 18.10 6.95
C THR A 303 33.24 16.81 7.50
N THR A 304 33.00 16.48 8.77
CA THR A 304 33.50 15.23 9.37
C THR A 304 32.84 14.04 8.72
N VAL A 305 33.62 13.09 8.25
CA VAL A 305 33.21 11.84 7.63
C VAL A 305 34.00 10.67 8.14
N VAL A 306 33.45 9.48 8.13
CA VAL A 306 34.19 8.24 8.36
C VAL A 306 34.73 7.75 7.02
N LYS A 307 36.02 7.62 6.89
CA LYS A 307 36.67 7.06 5.69
C LYS A 307 38.06 6.52 6.05
N PRO A 308 38.70 5.76 5.13
CA PRO A 308 40.12 5.44 5.30
C PRO A 308 40.95 6.73 5.47
N GLU A 309 41.76 6.78 6.52
CA GLU A 309 42.63 7.94 6.78
C GLU A 309 43.71 8.03 5.70
N PHE A 310 44.27 6.88 5.34
CA PHE A 310 45.26 6.74 4.30
C PHE A 310 44.68 5.97 3.13
N ARG A 311 44.96 6.42 1.92
CA ARG A 311 44.47 5.77 0.68
C ARG A 311 45.48 4.74 0.17
N ASP A 312 46.03 3.91 1.07
CA ASP A 312 46.91 2.82 0.65
C ASP A 312 46.07 1.64 0.08
N PRO A 313 46.22 1.32 -1.20
CA PRO A 313 45.43 0.25 -1.85
C PRO A 313 45.63 -1.13 -1.22
N ALA A 314 46.87 -1.42 -0.75
CA ALA A 314 47.17 -2.73 -0.16
C ALA A 314 46.45 -2.91 1.18
N THR A 315 46.43 -1.87 2.02
CA THR A 315 45.72 -1.87 3.30
C THR A 315 44.22 -1.92 3.11
N ILE A 316 43.66 -1.22 2.09
CA ILE A 316 42.22 -1.24 1.76
C ILE A 316 41.80 -2.59 1.21
N ALA A 317 42.67 -3.31 0.48
CA ALA A 317 42.35 -4.65 -0.07
C ALA A 317 41.98 -5.65 1.03
N ASP A 318 42.53 -5.51 2.22
CA ASP A 318 42.20 -6.36 3.37
C ASP A 318 40.76 -6.25 3.84
N CYS A 319 40.08 -5.15 3.51
CA CYS A 319 38.67 -4.96 3.80
C CYS A 319 37.74 -5.95 3.08
N ALA A 320 38.22 -6.53 1.96
CA ALA A 320 37.43 -7.45 1.14
C ALA A 320 36.94 -8.71 1.90
N ASN A 321 37.64 -9.12 2.96
CA ASN A 321 37.35 -10.33 3.71
C ASN A 321 36.97 -10.06 5.18
N CYS A 322 36.88 -8.79 5.62
CA CYS A 322 36.75 -8.47 7.04
C CYS A 322 35.28 -8.18 7.47
N HIS A 323 34.58 -7.32 6.80
CA HIS A 323 33.17 -6.87 7.00
C HIS A 323 32.77 -6.33 8.38
N LYS A 324 33.55 -6.48 9.43
CA LYS A 324 33.17 -6.15 10.82
C LYS A 324 32.66 -4.72 11.03
N CYS A 325 33.16 -3.75 10.25
CA CYS A 325 32.66 -2.38 10.30
C CYS A 325 31.25 -2.22 9.71
N VAL A 326 30.87 -3.08 8.75
CA VAL A 326 29.51 -3.13 8.19
C VAL A 326 28.55 -3.69 9.23
N ASP A 327 28.91 -4.81 9.89
CA ASP A 327 28.10 -5.46 10.92
C ASP A 327 27.89 -4.56 12.16
N ALA A 328 28.88 -3.75 12.48
CA ALA A 328 28.82 -2.79 13.59
C ALA A 328 28.02 -1.52 13.25
N CYS A 329 27.72 -1.25 11.98
CA CYS A 329 27.05 -0.01 11.58
C CYS A 329 25.56 -0.03 11.94
N PRO A 330 25.07 0.86 12.82
CA PRO A 330 23.67 0.83 13.26
C PRO A 330 22.68 1.42 12.26
N THR A 331 23.15 2.06 11.18
CA THR A 331 22.30 2.82 10.25
C THR A 331 22.42 2.36 8.79
N GLY A 332 23.19 1.32 8.50
CA GLY A 332 23.47 0.90 7.13
C GLY A 332 24.25 1.95 6.32
N ALA A 333 24.99 2.86 7.00
CA ALA A 333 25.88 3.80 6.31
C ALA A 333 27.08 3.12 5.65
N LEU A 334 27.42 1.91 6.09
CA LEU A 334 28.38 1.01 5.47
C LEU A 334 27.63 -0.23 4.99
N LYS A 335 27.81 -0.59 3.73
CA LYS A 335 27.22 -1.78 3.13
C LYS A 335 28.28 -2.60 2.41
N PHE A 336 28.15 -3.91 2.48
CA PHE A 336 28.94 -4.82 1.67
C PHE A 336 28.33 -4.93 0.27
N LEU A 337 29.14 -4.71 -0.76
CA LEU A 337 28.74 -4.88 -2.15
C LEU A 337 28.98 -6.35 -2.52
N ASN A 338 27.92 -7.14 -2.59
CA ASN A 338 27.99 -8.46 -3.19
C ASN A 338 28.38 -8.29 -4.67
N LYS A 339 29.44 -8.94 -5.07
CA LYS A 339 29.80 -9.05 -6.49
C LYS A 339 28.88 -10.01 -7.22
#